data_eabe465cff6ce5deea25977de42e00dd
#
_entry.id   eabe465cff6ce5deea25977de42e00dd
#
_cell.length_a   1.000
_cell.length_b   1.000
_cell.length_c   1.000
_cell.angle_alpha   90.00
_cell.angle_beta   90.00
_cell.angle_gamma   90.00
#
_symmetry.space_group_name_H-M   'P 1'
#
loop_
_entity.id
_entity.type
_entity.pdbx_description
1 polymer ?
#
loop_
_entity_poly.entity_id
_entity_poly.type
_entity_poly.pdbx_seq_one_letter_code
_entity_poly.pdbx_strand_id
1 'polypeptide(L)'
;MTEKEEYRREVLLISLEKDNKRLLEIYRRGEEKDTLSQRAYENVYERVSYALSSSSLMNLEKLPDLEERIIFFFDEDYYDNVPSSSKRDIRYYITAFKRFFLILKREGEIDEERERELYSLLSSYL
;
A
#
# COMPACT_ATOMS: atom_id res chain seq x y z
N MET A 1 7.54 -4.74 -27.68
CA MET A 1 8.45 -4.52 -26.55
C MET A 1 9.79 -5.19 -26.84
N THR A 2 10.91 -4.50 -26.65
CA THR A 2 12.26 -5.05 -26.85
C THR A 2 12.69 -5.90 -25.67
N GLU A 3 13.71 -6.73 -25.84
CA GLU A 3 14.28 -7.53 -24.75
C GLU A 3 14.79 -6.65 -23.60
N LYS A 4 15.38 -5.50 -23.92
CA LYS A 4 15.85 -4.54 -22.93
C LYS A 4 14.71 -3.95 -22.11
N GLU A 5 13.58 -3.64 -22.75
CA GLU A 5 12.41 -3.11 -22.08
C GLU A 5 11.78 -4.15 -21.16
N GLU A 6 11.70 -5.41 -21.63
CA GLU A 6 11.19 -6.52 -20.81
C GLU A 6 12.08 -6.77 -19.61
N TYR A 7 13.40 -6.78 -19.79
CA TYR A 7 14.34 -6.96 -18.71
C TYR A 7 14.21 -5.83 -17.66
N ARG A 8 14.13 -4.59 -18.13
CA ARG A 8 13.97 -3.43 -17.24
C ARG A 8 12.69 -3.54 -16.43
N ARG A 9 11.59 -3.93 -17.07
CA ARG A 9 10.31 -4.12 -16.41
C ARG A 9 10.38 -5.19 -15.33
N GLU A 10 11.02 -6.31 -15.62
CA GLU A 10 11.20 -7.39 -14.66
C GLU A 10 12.00 -6.94 -13.44
N VAL A 11 13.08 -6.19 -13.65
CA VAL A 11 13.89 -5.65 -12.56
C VAL A 11 13.07 -4.71 -11.69
N LEU A 12 12.28 -3.81 -12.29
CA LEU A 12 11.41 -2.89 -11.56
C LEU A 12 10.33 -3.65 -10.78
N LEU A 13 9.76 -4.68 -11.38
CA LEU A 13 8.73 -5.49 -10.71
C LEU A 13 9.29 -6.22 -9.49
N ILE A 14 10.47 -6.81 -9.61
CA ILE A 14 11.14 -7.46 -8.49
C ILE A 14 11.45 -6.45 -7.38
N SER A 15 11.93 -5.27 -7.75
CA SER A 15 12.23 -4.20 -6.79
C SER A 15 10.97 -3.73 -6.06
N LEU A 16 9.86 -3.59 -6.79
CA LEU A 16 8.58 -3.20 -6.23
C LEU A 16 8.07 -4.24 -5.23
N GLU A 17 8.10 -5.51 -5.58
CA GLU A 17 7.67 -6.59 -4.70
C GLU A 17 8.51 -6.66 -3.42
N LYS A 18 9.82 -6.49 -3.55
CA LYS A 18 10.73 -6.44 -2.40
C LYS A 18 10.42 -5.26 -1.49
N ASP A 19 10.16 -4.09 -2.07
CA ASP A 19 9.83 -2.90 -1.29
C ASP A 19 8.49 -3.06 -0.56
N ASN A 20 7.48 -3.61 -1.23
CA ASN A 20 6.20 -3.89 -0.60
C ASN A 20 6.35 -4.86 0.59
N LYS A 21 7.13 -5.93 0.42
CA LYS A 21 7.43 -6.88 1.50
C LYS A 21 8.17 -6.20 2.66
N ARG A 22 9.12 -5.33 2.35
CA ARG A 22 9.86 -4.57 3.36
C ARG A 22 8.93 -3.71 4.21
N LEU A 23 8.04 -2.97 3.56
CA LEU A 23 7.07 -2.11 4.26
C LEU A 23 6.11 -2.93 5.13
N LEU A 24 5.62 -4.05 4.61
CA LEU A 24 4.72 -4.93 5.36
C LEU A 24 5.44 -5.57 6.57
N GLU A 25 6.72 -5.90 6.44
CA GLU A 25 7.50 -6.44 7.55
C GLU A 25 7.73 -5.40 8.64
N ILE A 26 8.01 -4.15 8.27
CA ILE A 26 8.11 -3.04 9.21
C ILE A 26 6.78 -2.88 9.98
N TYR A 27 5.67 -2.92 9.26
CA TYR A 27 4.34 -2.87 9.86
C TYR A 27 4.11 -4.01 10.84
N ARG A 28 4.42 -5.25 10.44
CA ARG A 28 4.26 -6.43 11.28
C ARG A 28 5.04 -6.30 12.59
N ARG A 29 6.31 -5.91 12.52
CA ARG A 29 7.16 -5.71 13.69
C ARG A 29 6.63 -4.61 14.60
N GLY A 30 6.14 -3.52 14.01
CA GLY A 30 5.58 -2.41 14.75
C GLY A 30 4.33 -2.84 15.54
N GLU A 31 3.47 -3.65 14.95
CA GLU A 31 2.26 -4.13 15.62
C GLU A 31 2.56 -5.10 16.76
N GLU A 32 3.66 -5.83 16.72
CA GLU A 32 4.07 -6.70 17.82
C GLU A 32 4.30 -5.93 19.13
N LYS A 33 4.59 -4.64 19.02
CA LYS A 33 4.83 -3.75 20.16
C LYS A 33 3.55 -3.08 20.67
N ASP A 34 2.41 -3.37 20.06
CA ASP A 34 1.14 -2.70 20.36
C ASP A 34 0.09 -3.71 20.84
N THR A 35 -1.06 -3.20 21.26
CA THR A 35 -2.15 -4.00 21.83
C THR A 35 -3.28 -4.30 20.85
N LEU A 36 -3.03 -4.09 19.55
CA LEU A 36 -4.03 -4.40 18.52
C LEU A 36 -4.35 -5.89 18.53
N SER A 37 -5.64 -6.24 18.42
CA SER A 37 -6.04 -7.63 18.38
C SER A 37 -5.50 -8.32 17.14
N GLN A 38 -5.30 -9.64 17.22
CA GLN A 38 -4.82 -10.44 16.09
C GLN A 38 -5.74 -10.29 14.87
N ARG A 39 -7.05 -10.28 15.08
CA ARG A 39 -8.03 -10.12 14.00
C ARG A 39 -7.92 -8.75 13.33
N ALA A 40 -7.78 -7.68 14.13
CA ALA A 40 -7.61 -6.34 13.59
C ALA A 40 -6.30 -6.21 12.81
N TYR A 41 -5.22 -6.77 13.34
CA TYR A 41 -3.93 -6.83 12.64
C TYR A 41 -4.05 -7.53 11.28
N GLU A 42 -4.66 -8.71 11.26
CA GLU A 42 -4.84 -9.47 10.03
C GLU A 42 -5.65 -8.70 8.99
N ASN A 43 -6.71 -8.02 9.43
CA ASN A 43 -7.54 -7.21 8.55
C ASN A 43 -6.74 -6.08 7.90
N VAL A 44 -5.91 -5.38 8.66
CA VAL A 44 -5.06 -4.32 8.13
C VAL A 44 -4.02 -4.91 7.17
N TYR A 45 -3.33 -5.96 7.60
CA TYR A 45 -2.27 -6.59 6.82
C TYR A 45 -2.80 -7.08 5.46
N GLU A 46 -3.91 -7.80 5.45
CA GLU A 46 -4.50 -8.34 4.23
C GLU A 46 -4.91 -7.23 3.26
N ARG A 47 -5.58 -6.18 3.76
CA ARG A 47 -6.02 -5.08 2.90
C ARG A 47 -4.86 -4.29 2.33
N VAL A 48 -3.89 -3.94 3.16
CA VAL A 48 -2.73 -3.19 2.69
C VAL A 48 -1.89 -4.04 1.73
N SER A 49 -1.68 -5.30 2.05
CA SER A 49 -0.96 -6.24 1.18
C SER A 49 -1.62 -6.36 -0.20
N TYR A 50 -2.95 -6.54 -0.22
CA TYR A 50 -3.70 -6.60 -1.46
C TYR A 50 -3.56 -5.31 -2.27
N ALA A 51 -3.77 -4.17 -1.63
CA ALA A 51 -3.70 -2.87 -2.31
C ALA A 51 -2.30 -2.59 -2.87
N LEU A 52 -1.25 -2.86 -2.10
CA LEU A 52 0.12 -2.68 -2.57
C LEU A 52 0.47 -3.62 -3.72
N SER A 53 -0.04 -4.86 -3.68
CA SER A 53 0.24 -5.83 -4.75
C SER A 53 -0.36 -5.40 -6.09
N SER A 54 -1.43 -4.62 -6.10
CA SER A 54 -2.04 -4.10 -7.33
C SER A 54 -1.09 -3.24 -8.14
N SER A 55 -0.10 -2.62 -7.49
CA SER A 55 0.89 -1.78 -8.17
C SER A 55 1.74 -2.54 -9.18
N SER A 56 1.79 -3.88 -9.10
CA SER A 56 2.46 -4.72 -10.09
C SER A 56 1.80 -4.63 -11.47
N LEU A 57 0.56 -4.16 -11.54
CA LEU A 57 -0.19 -3.98 -12.79
C LEU A 57 0.11 -2.62 -13.46
N MET A 58 0.85 -1.75 -12.79
CA MET A 58 1.22 -0.45 -13.33
C MET A 58 2.15 -0.60 -14.55
N ASN A 59 2.13 0.39 -15.43
CA ASN A 59 3.15 0.51 -16.46
C ASN A 59 4.41 1.08 -15.82
N LEU A 60 5.32 0.19 -15.43
CA LEU A 60 6.51 0.54 -14.65
C LEU A 60 7.61 1.13 -15.53
N GLU A 61 7.88 2.41 -15.39
CA GLU A 61 9.02 3.10 -15.98
C GLU A 61 10.10 3.38 -14.93
N LYS A 62 9.68 3.45 -13.66
CA LYS A 62 10.53 3.64 -12.48
C LYS A 62 9.86 2.93 -11.31
N LEU A 63 10.58 2.80 -10.19
CA LEU A 63 9.97 2.29 -8.96
C LEU A 63 8.96 3.35 -8.46
N PRO A 64 7.65 3.03 -8.43
CA PRO A 64 6.66 3.99 -7.96
C PRO A 64 6.80 4.22 -6.46
N ASP A 65 6.60 5.46 -6.01
CA ASP A 65 6.58 5.75 -4.59
C ASP A 65 5.26 5.25 -3.96
N LEU A 66 5.16 5.35 -2.65
CA LEU A 66 4.00 4.84 -1.91
C LEU A 66 2.70 5.55 -2.32
N GLU A 67 2.74 6.86 -2.56
CA GLU A 67 1.59 7.61 -3.05
C GLU A 67 1.11 7.10 -4.39
N GLU A 68 2.01 6.89 -5.33
CA GLU A 68 1.67 6.41 -6.66
C GLU A 68 1.01 5.02 -6.60
N ARG A 69 1.49 4.14 -5.70
CA ARG A 69 0.89 2.81 -5.50
C ARG A 69 -0.53 2.90 -4.95
N ILE A 70 -0.76 3.82 -4.01
CA ILE A 70 -2.07 4.04 -3.40
C ILE A 70 -3.04 4.64 -4.41
N ILE A 71 -2.61 5.63 -5.17
CA ILE A 71 -3.41 6.25 -6.22
C ILE A 71 -3.83 5.21 -7.26
N PHE A 72 -2.87 4.39 -7.71
CA PHE A 72 -3.17 3.33 -8.67
C PHE A 72 -4.22 2.38 -8.14
N PHE A 73 -4.09 1.95 -6.87
CA PHE A 73 -5.06 1.04 -6.28
C PHE A 73 -6.47 1.66 -6.29
N PHE A 74 -6.64 2.86 -5.77
CA PHE A 74 -7.98 3.45 -5.66
C PHE A 74 -8.56 3.90 -7.00
N ASP A 75 -7.74 4.42 -7.92
CA ASP A 75 -8.23 4.96 -9.18
C ASP A 75 -8.43 3.87 -10.25
N GLU A 76 -7.55 2.87 -10.30
CA GLU A 76 -7.52 1.91 -11.40
C GLU A 76 -7.99 0.51 -11.01
N ASP A 77 -7.60 0.02 -9.83
CA ASP A 77 -7.82 -1.38 -9.45
C ASP A 77 -9.07 -1.60 -8.61
N TYR A 78 -9.39 -0.67 -7.73
CA TYR A 78 -10.40 -0.90 -6.69
C TYR A 78 -11.77 -1.29 -7.26
N TYR A 79 -12.30 -0.48 -8.18
CA TYR A 79 -13.64 -0.69 -8.72
C TYR A 79 -13.74 -1.88 -9.66
N ASP A 80 -12.66 -2.24 -10.32
CA ASP A 80 -12.66 -3.32 -11.30
C ASP A 80 -12.41 -4.69 -10.68
N ASN A 81 -11.61 -4.77 -9.60
CA ASN A 81 -11.07 -6.03 -9.10
C ASN A 81 -11.42 -6.36 -7.66
N VAL A 82 -11.92 -5.39 -6.87
CA VAL A 82 -12.33 -5.65 -5.50
C VAL A 82 -13.78 -6.12 -5.50
N PRO A 83 -14.06 -7.35 -5.01
CA PRO A 83 -15.43 -7.85 -4.94
C PRO A 83 -16.31 -6.94 -4.09
N SER A 84 -17.54 -6.69 -4.57
CA SER A 84 -18.54 -5.88 -3.85
C SER A 84 -18.05 -4.46 -3.52
N SER A 85 -17.25 -3.86 -4.41
CA SER A 85 -16.73 -2.51 -4.20
C SER A 85 -17.86 -1.51 -3.95
N SER A 86 -17.72 -0.72 -2.89
CA SER A 86 -18.70 0.29 -2.47
C SER A 86 -17.99 1.36 -1.65
N LYS A 87 -18.71 2.46 -1.34
CA LYS A 87 -18.18 3.49 -0.45
C LYS A 87 -17.85 2.94 0.93
N ARG A 88 -18.58 1.94 1.39
CA ARG A 88 -18.32 1.27 2.66
C ARG A 88 -16.99 0.52 2.64
N ASP A 89 -16.75 -0.22 1.57
CA ASP A 89 -15.52 -1.01 1.43
C ASP A 89 -14.30 -0.12 1.28
N ILE A 90 -14.42 1.00 0.57
CA ILE A 90 -13.33 1.95 0.43
C ILE A 90 -12.90 2.51 1.79
N ARG A 91 -13.84 2.74 2.69
CA ARG A 91 -13.54 3.19 4.06
C ARG A 91 -12.72 2.16 4.83
N TYR A 92 -12.96 0.87 4.63
CA TYR A 92 -12.17 -0.19 5.25
C TYR A 92 -10.72 -0.14 4.78
N TYR A 93 -10.49 0.07 3.48
CA TYR A 93 -9.14 0.23 2.95
C TYR A 93 -8.46 1.48 3.47
N ILE A 94 -9.18 2.59 3.53
CA ILE A 94 -8.65 3.85 4.07
C ILE A 94 -8.27 3.68 5.54
N THR A 95 -9.11 3.07 6.34
CA THR A 95 -8.83 2.81 7.75
C THR A 95 -7.60 1.92 7.91
N ALA A 96 -7.48 0.90 7.08
CA ALA A 96 -6.31 0.01 7.11
C ALA A 96 -5.02 0.78 6.78
N PHE A 97 -5.03 1.62 5.75
CA PHE A 97 -3.87 2.44 5.41
C PHE A 97 -3.50 3.44 6.51
N LYS A 98 -4.49 4.04 7.17
CA LYS A 98 -4.22 4.97 8.28
C LYS A 98 -3.46 4.27 9.40
N ARG A 99 -3.87 3.06 9.77
CA ARG A 99 -3.16 2.26 10.77
C ARG A 99 -1.75 1.91 10.30
N PHE A 100 -1.62 1.50 9.06
CA PHE A 100 -0.36 1.16 8.44
C PHE A 100 0.63 2.35 8.51
N PHE A 101 0.19 3.54 8.13
CA PHE A 101 1.03 4.74 8.18
C PHE A 101 1.41 5.14 9.61
N LEU A 102 0.49 4.99 10.55
CA LEU A 102 0.78 5.26 11.96
C LEU A 102 1.95 4.40 12.44
N ILE A 103 1.93 3.12 12.12
CA ILE A 103 3.01 2.20 12.52
C ILE A 103 4.30 2.50 11.77
N LEU A 104 4.24 2.77 10.47
CA LEU A 104 5.43 3.15 9.69
C LEU A 104 6.09 4.40 10.29
N LYS A 105 5.31 5.38 10.72
CA LYS A 105 5.84 6.58 11.38
C LYS A 105 6.51 6.22 12.71
N ARG A 106 5.87 5.41 13.54
CA ARG A 106 6.43 4.95 14.81
C ARG A 106 7.75 4.21 14.65
N GLU A 107 7.87 3.45 13.56
CA GLU A 107 9.08 2.69 13.26
C GLU A 107 10.12 3.49 12.48
N GLY A 108 9.87 4.78 12.24
CA GLY A 108 10.83 5.69 11.61
C GLY A 108 10.93 5.58 10.10
N GLU A 109 10.03 4.85 9.44
CA GLU A 109 10.04 4.69 7.99
C GLU A 109 9.53 5.95 7.27
N ILE A 110 8.58 6.66 7.87
CA ILE A 110 8.07 7.93 7.37
C ILE A 110 8.06 8.94 8.52
N ASP A 111 8.18 10.23 8.19
CA ASP A 111 8.09 11.28 9.19
C ASP A 111 6.64 11.78 9.33
N GLU A 112 6.43 12.71 10.25
CA GLU A 112 5.11 13.27 10.53
C GLU A 112 4.54 14.03 9.33
N GLU A 113 5.37 14.76 8.61
CA GLU A 113 4.95 15.50 7.42
C GLU A 113 4.47 14.54 6.34
N ARG A 114 5.21 13.46 6.10
CA ARG A 114 4.85 12.43 5.13
C ARG A 114 3.55 11.74 5.52
N GLU A 115 3.36 11.44 6.80
CA GLU A 115 2.11 10.86 7.30
C GLU A 115 0.91 11.78 7.00
N ARG A 116 1.06 13.08 7.21
CA ARG A 116 0.00 14.06 6.92
C ARG A 116 -0.33 14.11 5.42
N GLU A 117 0.69 14.09 4.58
CA GLU A 117 0.50 14.07 3.12
C GLU A 117 -0.30 12.83 2.69
N LEU A 118 0.09 11.67 3.22
CA LEU A 118 -0.59 10.41 2.91
C LEU A 118 -2.02 10.37 3.44
N TYR A 119 -2.27 10.93 4.63
CA TYR A 119 -3.62 11.06 5.17
C TYR A 119 -4.50 11.96 4.32
N SER A 120 -3.95 13.08 3.83
CA SER A 120 -4.67 13.98 2.93
C SER A 120 -5.04 13.28 1.63
N LEU A 121 -4.14 12.47 1.10
CA LEU A 121 -4.41 11.66 -0.08
C LEU A 121 -5.57 10.70 0.17
N LEU A 122 -5.54 9.96 1.26
CA LEU A 122 -6.62 9.01 1.60
C LEU A 122 -7.96 9.73 1.76
N SER A 123 -7.97 10.90 2.38
CA SER A 123 -9.19 11.67 2.61
C SER A 123 -9.85 12.12 1.31
N SER A 124 -9.08 12.26 0.23
CA SER A 124 -9.62 12.63 -1.08
C SER A 124 -10.53 11.56 -1.69
N TYR A 125 -10.47 10.34 -1.18
CA TYR A 125 -11.31 9.22 -1.66
C TYR A 125 -12.59 9.01 -0.86
N LEU A 126 -12.82 9.81 0.17
CA LEU A 126 -14.05 9.72 1.00
C LEU A 126 -15.25 10.47 0.40
#